data_a0c5f07c223678e7722dcf2e5ffb10cf
#
_entry.id   a0c5f07c223678e7722dcf2e5ffb10cf
#
_cell.length_a   1.000
_cell.length_b   1.000
_cell.length_c   1.000
_cell.angle_alpha   90.00
_cell.angle_beta   90.00
_cell.angle_gamma   90.00
#
_symmetry.space_group_name_H-M   'P 1'
#
loop_
_entity.id
_entity.type
_entity.pdbx_description
1 polymer ?
#
loop_
_entity_poly.entity_id
_entity_poly.type
_entity_poly.pdbx_seq_one_letter_code
_entity_poly.pdbx_strand_id
1 'polypeptide(L)'
;IKVTVADESHIKYAEDICKEIYISSLERKTGIANRTPEYICEKIRAGKAVIALAIPDKASTAPDEASTAPDEAGSKQESKDKTEQENGSAQPDEKFAGFSYIESWGGKSFVANSGLIVAHEFRGLGVAKKIKEQTFILSRHLFPDAKIFSITTGAAVMKMNYEFGFRPVPYTELTDDP
;
A
#
# COMPACT_ATOMS: atom_id res chain seq x y z
N ILE A 1 1.72 -10.92 -0.19
CA ILE A 1 1.77 -9.44 -0.17
C ILE A 1 3.01 -8.96 -0.89
N LYS A 2 2.81 -8.17 -1.94
CA LYS A 2 3.84 -7.44 -2.69
C LYS A 2 3.96 -6.02 -2.15
N VAL A 3 5.17 -5.55 -1.91
CA VAL A 3 5.44 -4.15 -1.50
C VAL A 3 6.34 -3.52 -2.55
N THR A 4 5.97 -2.35 -3.06
CA THR A 4 6.68 -1.67 -4.14
C THR A 4 6.59 -0.15 -4.00
N VAL A 5 7.48 0.58 -4.67
CA VAL A 5 7.29 2.01 -4.90
C VAL A 5 6.04 2.18 -5.76
N ALA A 6 5.16 3.09 -5.35
CA ALA A 6 3.93 3.35 -6.08
C ALA A 6 4.21 4.17 -7.35
N ASP A 7 3.49 3.85 -8.41
CA ASP A 7 3.49 4.52 -9.71
C ASP A 7 2.06 4.86 -10.17
N GLU A 8 1.90 5.42 -11.34
CA GLU A 8 0.59 5.87 -11.86
C GLU A 8 -0.49 4.78 -11.90
N SER A 9 -0.12 3.51 -12.08
CA SER A 9 -1.08 2.40 -12.08
C SER A 9 -1.76 2.20 -10.72
N HIS A 10 -1.15 2.72 -9.65
CA HIS A 10 -1.63 2.63 -8.28
C HIS A 10 -2.54 3.79 -7.85
N ILE A 11 -2.73 4.80 -8.69
CA ILE A 11 -3.64 5.95 -8.42
C ILE A 11 -5.08 5.48 -8.15
N LYS A 12 -5.49 4.40 -8.75
CA LYS A 12 -6.80 3.77 -8.52
C LYS A 12 -7.09 3.43 -7.05
N TYR A 13 -6.06 3.30 -6.21
CA TYR A 13 -6.20 3.02 -4.77
C TYR A 13 -6.27 4.27 -3.89
N ALA A 14 -6.23 5.49 -4.46
CA ALA A 14 -6.17 6.72 -3.66
C ALA A 14 -7.37 6.89 -2.72
N GLU A 15 -8.56 6.53 -3.15
CA GLU A 15 -9.78 6.55 -2.33
C GLU A 15 -9.72 5.52 -1.21
N ASP A 16 -9.29 4.29 -1.50
CA ASP A 16 -9.14 3.22 -0.50
C ASP A 16 -8.10 3.60 0.57
N ILE A 17 -7.00 4.23 0.16
CA ILE A 17 -5.97 4.75 1.07
C ILE A 17 -6.58 5.81 2.00
N CYS A 18 -7.31 6.78 1.46
CA CYS A 18 -7.96 7.84 2.25
C CYS A 18 -9.01 7.27 3.21
N LYS A 19 -9.81 6.31 2.76
CA LYS A 19 -10.80 5.62 3.58
C LYS A 19 -10.14 4.89 4.75
N GLU A 20 -9.06 4.16 4.51
CA GLU A 20 -8.35 3.43 5.57
C GLU A 20 -7.66 4.38 6.56
N ILE A 21 -7.12 5.52 6.10
CA ILE A 21 -6.59 6.58 6.96
C ILE A 21 -7.70 7.11 7.88
N TYR A 22 -8.88 7.40 7.32
CA TYR A 22 -10.03 7.90 8.08
C TYR A 22 -10.49 6.89 9.14
N ILE A 23 -10.68 5.62 8.75
CA ILE A 23 -11.06 4.54 9.69
C ILE A 23 -10.05 4.42 10.83
N SER A 24 -8.75 4.40 10.51
CA SER A 24 -7.69 4.33 11.51
C SER A 24 -7.65 5.56 12.43
N SER A 25 -8.03 6.74 11.95
CA SER A 25 -8.12 7.95 12.77
C SER A 25 -9.21 7.84 13.83
N LEU A 26 -10.36 7.27 13.46
CA LEU A 26 -11.48 7.03 14.38
C LEU A 26 -11.13 5.97 15.43
N GLU A 27 -10.52 4.86 15.03
CA GLU A 27 -10.15 3.75 15.91
C GLU A 27 -9.15 4.19 16.98
N ARG A 28 -8.15 4.97 16.61
CA ARG A 28 -7.03 5.32 17.49
C ARG A 28 -7.29 6.55 18.34
N LYS A 29 -8.31 7.36 18.04
CA LYS A 29 -8.59 8.67 18.68
C LYS A 29 -7.36 9.58 18.75
N THR A 30 -6.36 9.34 17.92
CA THR A 30 -5.13 10.11 17.81
C THR A 30 -5.15 10.87 16.50
N GLY A 31 -4.68 12.12 16.49
CA GLY A 31 -4.75 13.03 15.37
C GLY A 31 -3.98 12.59 14.12
N ILE A 32 -4.36 11.45 13.53
CA ILE A 32 -3.94 11.10 12.18
C ILE A 32 -4.61 12.13 11.26
N ALA A 33 -3.81 12.96 10.61
CA ALA A 33 -4.34 13.94 9.69
C ALA A 33 -4.99 13.26 8.49
N ASN A 34 -6.25 13.59 8.23
CA ASN A 34 -6.93 13.14 7.01
C ASN A 34 -6.19 13.62 5.78
N ARG A 35 -6.25 12.85 4.72
CA ARG A 35 -5.67 13.17 3.41
C ARG A 35 -6.75 13.11 2.36
N THR A 36 -6.59 13.91 1.31
CA THR A 36 -7.47 13.84 0.13
C THR A 36 -6.88 12.89 -0.91
N PRO A 37 -7.71 12.32 -1.80
CA PRO A 37 -7.23 11.50 -2.90
C PRO A 37 -6.22 12.23 -3.79
N GLU A 38 -6.42 13.54 -4.03
CA GLU A 38 -5.51 14.36 -4.84
C GLU A 38 -4.11 14.43 -4.22
N TYR A 39 -4.04 14.61 -2.89
CA TYR A 39 -2.78 14.62 -2.15
C TYR A 39 -2.05 13.28 -2.26
N ILE A 40 -2.78 12.16 -2.14
CA ILE A 40 -2.20 10.82 -2.30
C ILE A 40 -1.70 10.63 -3.73
N CYS A 41 -2.49 11.01 -4.73
CA CYS A 41 -2.09 10.95 -6.14
C CYS A 41 -0.82 11.77 -6.43
N GLU A 42 -0.67 12.95 -5.81
CA GLU A 42 0.55 13.77 -5.92
C GLU A 42 1.78 13.01 -5.41
N LYS A 43 1.69 12.36 -4.23
CA LYS A 43 2.81 11.57 -3.67
C LYS A 43 3.17 10.38 -4.55
N ILE A 44 2.17 9.72 -5.14
CA ILE A 44 2.36 8.61 -6.08
C ILE A 44 3.10 9.10 -7.34
N ARG A 45 2.59 10.15 -8.00
CA ARG A 45 3.21 10.72 -9.22
C ARG A 45 4.62 11.25 -8.98
N ALA A 46 4.87 11.79 -7.78
CA ALA A 46 6.20 12.26 -7.41
C ALA A 46 7.20 11.12 -7.11
N GLY A 47 6.79 9.86 -7.19
CA GLY A 47 7.63 8.71 -6.83
C GLY A 47 8.01 8.66 -5.34
N LYS A 48 7.21 9.30 -4.48
CA LYS A 48 7.46 9.46 -3.04
C LYS A 48 6.56 8.58 -2.18
N ALA A 49 5.98 7.53 -2.76
CA ALA A 49 5.04 6.66 -2.07
C ALA A 49 5.42 5.19 -2.23
N VAL A 50 5.06 4.40 -1.23
CA VAL A 50 5.19 2.94 -1.18
C VAL A 50 3.82 2.35 -0.95
N ILE A 51 3.46 1.32 -1.72
CA ILE A 51 2.19 0.60 -1.62
C ILE A 51 2.43 -0.88 -1.38
N ALA A 52 1.55 -1.49 -0.60
CA ALA A 52 1.45 -2.92 -0.41
C ALA A 52 0.15 -3.43 -1.02
N LEU A 53 0.24 -4.48 -1.82
CA LEU A 53 -0.88 -5.13 -2.48
C LEU A 53 -0.91 -6.62 -2.14
N ALA A 54 -2.08 -7.14 -1.85
CA ALA A 54 -2.33 -8.56 -1.76
C ALA A 54 -2.70 -9.09 -3.15
N ILE A 55 -1.89 -10.04 -3.62
CA ILE A 55 -2.14 -10.75 -4.86
C ILE A 55 -2.84 -12.04 -4.48
N PRO A 56 -4.02 -12.37 -5.05
CA PRO A 56 -4.64 -13.66 -4.81
C PRO A 56 -3.71 -14.79 -5.30
N ASP A 57 -3.50 -15.78 -4.46
CA ASP A 57 -2.74 -16.97 -4.86
C ASP A 57 -3.45 -17.70 -6.00
N LYS A 58 -2.79 -17.86 -7.12
CA LYS A 58 -3.24 -18.67 -8.27
C LYS A 58 -3.15 -20.17 -7.98
N ALA A 59 -3.52 -20.63 -6.80
CA ALA A 59 -3.48 -22.06 -6.52
C ALA A 59 -4.43 -22.44 -5.41
N SER A 60 -5.69 -22.70 -5.73
CA SER A 60 -6.49 -23.76 -5.12
C SER A 60 -7.76 -23.98 -5.92
N THR A 61 -7.61 -24.42 -7.18
CA THR A 61 -8.63 -25.23 -7.82
C THR A 61 -8.03 -26.61 -8.02
N ALA A 62 -7.98 -27.38 -6.93
CA ALA A 62 -7.97 -28.82 -7.05
C ALA A 62 -9.41 -29.23 -7.40
N PRO A 63 -9.65 -29.95 -8.49
CA PRO A 63 -10.96 -30.52 -8.74
C PRO A 63 -11.15 -31.69 -7.77
N ASP A 64 -12.17 -31.64 -6.93
CA ASP A 64 -12.70 -32.82 -6.28
C ASP A 64 -13.26 -33.73 -7.39
N GLU A 65 -12.50 -34.79 -7.69
CA GLU A 65 -13.01 -35.95 -8.41
C GLU A 65 -13.92 -36.75 -7.50
N ALA A 66 -15.20 -36.74 -7.77
CA ALA A 66 -16.08 -37.84 -7.43
C ALA A 66 -17.21 -37.97 -8.42
N SER A 67 -16.96 -38.88 -9.41
CA SER A 67 -17.82 -39.97 -9.83
C SER A 67 -19.33 -39.74 -9.96
N THR A 68 -19.89 -39.73 -11.12
CA THR A 68 -20.65 -40.82 -11.79
C THR A 68 -21.36 -40.30 -13.04
N ALA A 69 -21.14 -41.01 -14.14
CA ALA A 69 -21.93 -40.95 -15.38
C ALA A 69 -23.08 -42.01 -15.30
N PRO A 70 -23.95 -42.22 -16.32
CA PRO A 70 -24.27 -41.43 -17.51
C PRO A 70 -25.81 -41.27 -17.76
N ASP A 71 -26.28 -40.52 -18.71
CA ASP A 71 -27.06 -40.91 -19.87
C ASP A 71 -27.84 -39.77 -20.56
N GLU A 72 -27.68 -39.79 -21.90
CA GLU A 72 -28.55 -39.58 -23.05
C GLU A 72 -29.15 -38.19 -23.40
N ALA A 73 -28.69 -37.77 -24.58
CA ALA A 73 -29.36 -37.38 -25.81
C ALA A 73 -30.27 -36.14 -25.91
N GLY A 74 -29.94 -35.27 -26.87
CA GLY A 74 -30.93 -34.34 -27.44
C GLY A 74 -30.36 -33.11 -28.15
N SER A 75 -29.98 -33.31 -29.37
CA SER A 75 -29.72 -32.46 -30.56
C SER A 75 -30.33 -31.06 -30.66
N LYS A 76 -29.55 -30.22 -31.43
CA LYS A 76 -29.87 -29.19 -32.43
C LYS A 76 -29.70 -27.72 -32.06
N GLN A 77 -28.68 -27.17 -32.72
CA GLN A 77 -28.60 -26.19 -33.84
C GLN A 77 -28.73 -24.71 -33.48
N GLU A 78 -27.61 -24.07 -33.76
CA GLU A 78 -27.34 -22.82 -34.52
C GLU A 78 -28.02 -21.50 -34.12
N SER A 79 -27.19 -20.52 -33.72
CA SER A 79 -26.92 -19.39 -34.64
C SER A 79 -25.79 -18.52 -34.07
N LYS A 80 -24.93 -18.10 -35.02
CA LYS A 80 -23.78 -17.19 -34.87
C LYS A 80 -24.26 -15.82 -34.50
N ASP A 81 -23.59 -15.22 -33.49
CA ASP A 81 -23.30 -13.81 -33.59
C ASP A 81 -21.89 -13.56 -33.01
N LYS A 82 -21.04 -12.98 -33.84
CA LYS A 82 -19.70 -12.58 -33.53
C LYS A 82 -19.76 -11.20 -32.89
N THR A 83 -19.45 -11.11 -31.61
CA THR A 83 -19.01 -9.84 -31.03
C THR A 83 -17.59 -10.05 -30.54
N GLU A 84 -16.66 -9.39 -31.20
CA GLU A 84 -15.25 -9.30 -30.82
C GLU A 84 -15.19 -8.66 -29.43
N GLN A 85 -14.89 -9.47 -28.41
CA GLN A 85 -14.47 -8.96 -27.12
C GLN A 85 -12.96 -8.82 -27.15
N GLU A 86 -12.53 -7.58 -27.07
CA GLU A 86 -11.14 -7.22 -26.80
C GLU A 86 -10.62 -7.99 -25.60
N ASN A 87 -9.54 -8.70 -25.83
CA ASN A 87 -8.80 -9.47 -24.86
C ASN A 87 -8.04 -8.50 -23.94
N GLY A 88 -8.76 -7.86 -23.01
CA GLY A 88 -8.15 -7.21 -21.86
C GLY A 88 -7.56 -8.28 -20.96
N SER A 89 -6.24 -8.36 -20.88
CA SER A 89 -5.54 -9.20 -19.92
C SER A 89 -6.03 -8.83 -18.51
N ALA A 90 -6.92 -9.65 -17.96
CA ALA A 90 -7.38 -9.53 -16.58
C ALA A 90 -6.15 -9.70 -15.67
N GLN A 91 -5.59 -8.58 -15.21
CA GLN A 91 -4.64 -8.61 -14.11
C GLN A 91 -5.35 -9.23 -12.89
N PRO A 92 -4.67 -10.10 -12.14
CA PRO A 92 -5.26 -10.64 -10.92
C PRO A 92 -5.73 -9.48 -10.03
N ASP A 93 -6.89 -9.65 -9.42
CA ASP A 93 -7.58 -8.63 -8.64
C ASP A 93 -6.74 -8.30 -7.39
N GLU A 94 -5.74 -7.41 -7.57
CA GLU A 94 -4.83 -6.97 -6.52
C GLU A 94 -5.61 -6.13 -5.51
N LYS A 95 -5.58 -6.50 -4.24
CA LYS A 95 -6.26 -5.79 -3.17
C LYS A 95 -5.30 -4.87 -2.41
N PHE A 96 -5.74 -3.64 -2.13
CA PHE A 96 -4.98 -2.71 -1.30
C PHE A 96 -4.71 -3.30 0.10
N ALA A 97 -3.45 -3.36 0.51
CA ALA A 97 -3.03 -3.89 1.81
C ALA A 97 -2.37 -2.84 2.72
N GLY A 98 -1.77 -1.79 2.15
CA GLY A 98 -1.18 -0.74 2.96
C GLY A 98 -0.40 0.30 2.14
N PHE A 99 -0.03 1.39 2.79
CA PHE A 99 0.58 2.56 2.15
C PHE A 99 1.49 3.32 3.10
N SER A 100 2.47 4.04 2.54
CA SER A 100 3.28 5.05 3.23
C SER A 100 3.82 6.03 2.19
N TYR A 101 4.20 7.24 2.62
CA TYR A 101 4.77 8.24 1.73
C TYR A 101 5.88 9.04 2.42
N ILE A 102 6.61 9.81 1.63
CA ILE A 102 7.74 10.64 2.05
C ILE A 102 7.36 12.12 1.92
N GLU A 103 7.61 12.88 2.97
CA GLU A 103 7.65 14.34 2.96
C GLU A 103 9.10 14.82 3.03
N SER A 104 9.38 15.93 2.36
CA SER A 104 10.70 16.57 2.41
C SER A 104 10.57 18.08 2.54
N TRP A 105 11.47 18.70 3.29
CA TRP A 105 11.54 20.15 3.52
C TRP A 105 12.99 20.60 3.71
N GLY A 106 13.19 21.90 4.02
CA GLY A 106 14.51 22.46 4.28
C GLY A 106 15.49 22.25 3.12
N GLY A 107 15.06 22.54 1.86
CA GLY A 107 15.90 22.31 0.70
C GLY A 107 16.29 20.86 0.48
N LYS A 108 15.44 19.91 0.94
CA LYS A 108 15.67 18.46 0.91
C LYS A 108 16.65 17.93 1.96
N SER A 109 17.02 18.73 2.95
CA SER A 109 17.88 18.31 4.07
C SER A 109 17.17 17.43 5.08
N PHE A 110 15.84 17.49 5.10
CA PHE A 110 14.99 16.75 6.05
C PHE A 110 13.93 15.95 5.30
N VAL A 111 13.71 14.73 5.77
CA VAL A 111 12.74 13.79 5.21
C VAL A 111 11.94 13.13 6.32
N ALA A 112 10.62 13.13 6.20
CA ALA A 112 9.74 12.37 7.09
C ALA A 112 9.12 11.17 6.38
N ASN A 113 9.23 10.01 6.99
CA ASN A 113 8.45 8.83 6.62
C ASN A 113 7.08 8.95 7.27
N SER A 114 6.07 9.21 6.47
CA SER A 114 4.72 9.61 6.89
C SER A 114 3.64 8.64 6.37
N GLY A 115 2.45 8.73 6.97
CA GLY A 115 1.25 8.07 6.46
C GLY A 115 1.29 6.54 6.45
N LEU A 116 2.07 5.91 7.34
CA LEU A 116 2.09 4.45 7.44
C LEU A 116 0.72 3.92 7.87
N ILE A 117 0.04 3.25 6.95
CA ILE A 117 -1.26 2.63 7.16
C ILE A 117 -1.26 1.21 6.63
N VAL A 118 -1.99 0.32 7.31
CA VAL A 118 -2.22 -1.07 6.87
C VAL A 118 -3.71 -1.35 7.01
N ALA A 119 -4.32 -1.81 5.94
CA ALA A 119 -5.73 -2.18 5.91
C ALA A 119 -6.03 -3.24 6.97
N HIS A 120 -7.19 -3.11 7.63
CA HIS A 120 -7.52 -3.84 8.85
C HIS A 120 -7.28 -5.35 8.72
N GLU A 121 -7.67 -5.96 7.62
CA GLU A 121 -7.55 -7.39 7.36
C GLU A 121 -6.11 -7.90 7.18
N PHE A 122 -5.15 -7.00 6.89
CA PHE A 122 -3.74 -7.33 6.72
C PHE A 122 -2.87 -6.94 7.93
N ARG A 123 -3.48 -6.47 9.02
CA ARG A 123 -2.77 -6.16 10.27
C ARG A 123 -2.28 -7.44 10.93
N GLY A 124 -1.16 -7.38 11.62
CA GLY A 124 -0.54 -8.56 12.26
C GLY A 124 0.29 -9.45 11.32
N LEU A 125 0.22 -9.25 9.99
CA LEU A 125 0.94 -10.06 8.99
C LEU A 125 2.33 -9.51 8.61
N GLY A 126 2.87 -8.57 9.39
CA GLY A 126 4.19 -7.98 9.12
C GLY A 126 4.22 -6.97 7.97
N VAL A 127 3.07 -6.61 7.38
CA VAL A 127 2.97 -5.69 6.23
C VAL A 127 3.55 -4.31 6.57
N ALA A 128 3.24 -3.77 7.75
CA ALA A 128 3.75 -2.48 8.20
C ALA A 128 5.29 -2.42 8.21
N LYS A 129 5.95 -3.50 8.66
CA LYS A 129 7.42 -3.59 8.70
C LYS A 129 8.01 -3.54 7.28
N LYS A 130 7.45 -4.30 6.35
CA LYS A 130 7.88 -4.31 4.94
C LYS A 130 7.69 -2.95 4.26
N ILE A 131 6.54 -2.30 4.49
CA ILE A 131 6.29 -0.95 3.96
C ILE A 131 7.30 0.04 4.53
N LYS A 132 7.54 0.02 5.83
CA LYS A 132 8.47 0.93 6.49
C LYS A 132 9.90 0.75 6.00
N GLU A 133 10.35 -0.48 5.86
CA GLU A 133 11.65 -0.82 5.29
C GLU A 133 11.80 -0.23 3.88
N GLN A 134 10.83 -0.50 3.02
CA GLN A 134 10.84 0.00 1.64
C GLN A 134 10.77 1.54 1.59
N THR A 135 9.99 2.17 2.48
CA THR A 135 9.91 3.63 2.57
C THR A 135 11.26 4.23 3.03
N PHE A 136 11.97 3.57 3.96
CA PHE A 136 13.29 4.00 4.39
C PHE A 136 14.32 3.88 3.26
N ILE A 137 14.33 2.75 2.52
CA ILE A 137 15.19 2.54 1.36
C ILE A 137 14.93 3.61 0.31
N LEU A 138 13.65 3.88 -0.02
CA LEU A 138 13.25 4.92 -0.95
C LEU A 138 13.71 6.31 -0.50
N SER A 139 13.58 6.61 0.81
CA SER A 139 14.04 7.88 1.38
C SER A 139 15.55 8.08 1.19
N ARG A 140 16.36 7.04 1.44
CA ARG A 140 17.80 7.10 1.23
C ARG A 140 18.18 7.19 -0.24
N HIS A 141 17.43 6.53 -1.11
CA HIS A 141 17.68 6.61 -2.56
C HIS A 141 17.38 8.02 -3.10
N LEU A 142 16.26 8.63 -2.73
CA LEU A 142 15.87 9.96 -3.22
C LEU A 142 16.62 11.10 -2.52
N PHE A 143 17.04 10.89 -1.27
CA PHE A 143 17.63 11.91 -0.39
C PHE A 143 18.79 11.32 0.42
N PRO A 144 19.93 11.01 -0.21
CA PRO A 144 21.02 10.26 0.43
C PRO A 144 21.59 10.94 1.66
N ASP A 145 21.65 12.28 1.66
CA ASP A 145 22.28 13.07 2.73
C ASP A 145 21.27 13.64 3.74
N ALA A 146 19.96 13.42 3.53
CA ALA A 146 18.92 13.97 4.39
C ALA A 146 18.88 13.30 5.77
N LYS A 147 18.54 14.07 6.81
CA LYS A 147 18.08 13.51 8.08
C LYS A 147 16.69 12.91 7.89
N ILE A 148 16.52 11.62 8.23
CA ILE A 148 15.24 10.91 8.09
C ILE A 148 14.55 10.84 9.44
N PHE A 149 13.31 11.33 9.48
CA PHE A 149 12.45 11.35 10.67
C PHE A 149 11.23 10.44 10.53
N SER A 150 10.68 10.04 11.65
CA SER A 150 9.40 9.34 11.73
C SER A 150 8.65 9.84 12.96
N ILE A 151 7.57 10.58 12.72
CA ILE A 151 6.71 11.10 13.78
C ILE A 151 5.60 10.08 14.03
N THR A 152 5.46 9.62 15.27
CA THR A 152 4.44 8.65 15.64
C THR A 152 4.04 8.75 17.09
N THR A 153 2.77 8.46 17.37
CA THR A 153 2.23 8.26 18.73
C THR A 153 1.95 6.77 19.02
N GLY A 154 2.15 5.90 18.03
CA GLY A 154 1.85 4.47 18.14
C GLY A 154 3.02 3.65 18.67
N ALA A 155 2.85 2.95 19.80
CA ALA A 155 3.89 2.12 20.40
C ALA A 155 4.47 1.05 19.43
N ALA A 156 3.63 0.44 18.61
CA ALA A 156 4.06 -0.55 17.60
C ALA A 156 4.98 0.09 16.54
N VAL A 157 4.70 1.33 16.10
CA VAL A 157 5.54 2.05 15.15
C VAL A 157 6.83 2.51 15.81
N MET A 158 6.78 2.93 17.07
CA MET A 158 7.98 3.26 17.86
C MET A 158 8.92 2.06 17.96
N LYS A 159 8.39 0.87 18.29
CA LYS A 159 9.19 -0.36 18.34
C LYS A 159 9.86 -0.64 17.00
N MET A 160 9.12 -0.57 15.89
CA MET A 160 9.70 -0.74 14.55
C MET A 160 10.77 0.31 14.27
N ASN A 161 10.57 1.57 14.65
CA ASN A 161 11.55 2.62 14.47
C ASN A 161 12.87 2.27 15.17
N TYR A 162 12.82 1.77 16.40
CA TYR A 162 14.02 1.30 17.13
C TYR A 162 14.74 0.17 16.38
N GLU A 163 13.99 -0.80 15.86
CA GLU A 163 14.55 -1.92 15.09
C GLU A 163 15.27 -1.44 13.81
N PHE A 164 14.82 -0.33 13.20
CA PHE A 164 15.46 0.32 12.06
C PHE A 164 16.54 1.36 12.43
N GLY A 165 16.91 1.46 13.71
CA GLY A 165 17.98 2.33 14.19
C GLY A 165 17.57 3.80 14.40
N PHE A 166 16.28 4.12 14.35
CA PHE A 166 15.81 5.47 14.72
C PHE A 166 15.99 5.70 16.22
N ARG A 167 16.34 6.93 16.59
CA ARG A 167 16.46 7.37 17.98
C ARG A 167 15.44 8.47 18.25
N PRO A 168 14.82 8.51 19.45
CA PRO A 168 14.01 9.65 19.87
C PRO A 168 14.85 10.91 19.91
N VAL A 169 14.31 11.99 19.37
CA VAL A 169 14.93 13.30 19.39
C VAL A 169 13.87 14.37 19.73
N PRO A 170 14.24 15.48 20.37
CA PRO A 170 13.33 16.59 20.56
C PRO A 170 13.01 17.29 19.22
N TYR A 171 11.89 18.01 19.16
CA TYR A 171 11.48 18.73 17.96
C TYR A 171 12.49 19.76 17.47
N THR A 172 13.31 20.29 18.37
CA THR A 172 14.40 21.24 18.03
C THR A 172 15.48 20.64 17.13
N GLU A 173 15.53 19.31 16.99
CA GLU A 173 16.43 18.64 16.04
C GLU A 173 15.83 18.42 14.66
N LEU A 174 14.53 18.75 14.47
CA LEU A 174 13.84 18.55 13.19
C LEU A 174 14.10 19.66 12.18
N THR A 175 14.59 20.81 12.62
CA THR A 175 14.91 21.96 11.77
C THR A 175 16.00 22.80 12.43
N ASP A 176 16.80 23.44 11.61
CA ASP A 176 17.77 24.46 12.03
C ASP A 176 17.16 25.88 11.94
N ASP A 177 15.88 25.99 11.55
CA ASP A 177 15.12 27.25 11.60
C ASP A 177 14.77 27.60 13.05
N PRO A 178 15.11 28.82 13.50
CA PRO A 178 14.82 29.29 14.87
C PRO A 178 13.32 29.49 15.13
#